data_0edfeedf4f9f46abb0b448d8d8e57c26
#
_entry.id   0edfeedf4f9f46abb0b448d8d8e57c26
#
_cell.length_a   1.000
_cell.length_b   1.000
_cell.length_c   1.000
_cell.angle_alpha   90.00
_cell.angle_beta   90.00
_cell.angle_gamma   90.00
#
_symmetry.space_group_name_H-M   'P 1'
#
loop_
_entity.id
_entity.type
_entity.pdbx_description
1 polymer ?
#
loop_
_entity_poly.entity_id
_entity_poly.type
_entity_poly.pdbx_seq_one_letter_code
_entity_poly.pdbx_strand_id
1 'polypeptide(L)'
;MDQIANKLDVITRDGDATRLPSTGSLMNLLIRTLIKIGIAREDLDYLLLRAAMVIIFFFFGYQKWWAYEAQRLIPYISNGPFIFWLYPAFGIRGASWFLGCCEWTFGTLLFLGFWNKKLGVLGALGSCATFVGTVTIIPFMPDGWDASAGGFPAMTGNVPFLMKDVVLVAVSFYFAETGRNARRKFRRAKA
;
A
#
# COMPACT_ATOMS: atom_id res chain seq x y z
N MET A 1 17.90 12.18 -69.30
CA MET A 1 18.33 11.67 -67.96
C MET A 1 17.42 12.19 -66.82
N ASP A 2 16.76 13.32 -67.00
CA ASP A 2 15.95 13.95 -65.93
C ASP A 2 14.62 13.25 -65.56
N GLN A 3 14.03 12.45 -66.49
CA GLN A 3 12.81 11.71 -66.20
C GLN A 3 12.99 10.51 -65.28
N ILE A 4 14.19 9.93 -65.23
CA ILE A 4 14.49 8.76 -64.35
C ILE A 4 14.74 9.25 -62.92
N ALA A 5 15.41 10.41 -62.78
CA ALA A 5 15.65 11.01 -61.47
C ALA A 5 14.33 11.41 -60.76
N ASN A 6 13.37 11.97 -61.51
CA ASN A 6 12.08 12.40 -60.97
C ASN A 6 11.18 11.21 -60.58
N LYS A 7 11.34 10.03 -61.22
CA LYS A 7 10.61 8.81 -60.90
C LYS A 7 11.13 8.10 -59.66
N LEU A 8 12.45 8.23 -59.38
CA LEU A 8 13.08 7.73 -58.18
C LEU A 8 12.74 8.56 -56.92
N ASP A 9 12.61 9.89 -57.10
CA ASP A 9 12.19 10.78 -56.01
C ASP A 9 10.72 10.55 -55.56
N VAL A 10 9.85 10.16 -56.47
CA VAL A 10 8.44 9.83 -56.13
C VAL A 10 8.35 8.49 -55.38
N ILE A 11 9.16 7.50 -55.77
CA ILE A 11 9.18 6.18 -55.08
C ILE A 11 9.76 6.25 -53.66
N THR A 12 10.72 7.14 -53.41
CA THR A 12 11.29 7.36 -52.10
C THR A 12 10.37 8.16 -51.17
N ARG A 13 9.43 8.96 -51.70
CA ARG A 13 8.43 9.69 -50.89
C ARG A 13 7.27 8.83 -50.46
N ASP A 14 6.87 7.82 -51.22
CA ASP A 14 5.78 6.90 -50.85
C ASP A 14 6.18 5.79 -49.89
N GLY A 15 7.49 5.61 -49.63
CA GLY A 15 8.02 4.62 -48.67
C GLY A 15 7.84 4.98 -47.20
N ASP A 16 7.33 6.19 -46.87
CA ASP A 16 7.23 6.65 -45.47
C ASP A 16 5.84 6.40 -44.85
N ALA A 17 4.90 5.77 -45.60
CA ALA A 17 3.55 5.51 -45.12
C ALA A 17 3.37 4.22 -44.30
N THR A 18 4.42 3.41 -44.09
CA THR A 18 4.37 2.14 -43.34
C THR A 18 5.35 2.06 -42.17
N ARG A 19 5.83 3.19 -41.63
CA ARG A 19 6.56 3.16 -40.38
C ARG A 19 5.59 2.84 -39.26
N LEU A 20 5.65 1.61 -38.76
CA LEU A 20 5.04 1.28 -37.48
C LEU A 20 5.45 2.34 -36.45
N PRO A 21 4.51 2.87 -35.67
CA PRO A 21 4.84 3.88 -34.67
C PRO A 21 5.94 3.36 -33.77
N SER A 22 7.02 4.15 -33.60
CA SER A 22 8.12 3.79 -32.74
C SER A 22 7.59 3.43 -31.35
N THR A 23 8.22 2.48 -30.65
CA THR A 23 7.82 2.05 -29.31
C THR A 23 7.56 3.24 -28.37
N GLY A 24 8.32 4.33 -28.55
CA GLY A 24 8.10 5.59 -27.83
C GLY A 24 6.80 6.30 -28.21
N SER A 25 6.37 6.22 -29.47
CA SER A 25 5.11 6.84 -29.95
C SER A 25 3.90 6.08 -29.41
N LEU A 26 3.94 4.73 -29.41
CA LEU A 26 2.89 3.90 -28.81
C LEU A 26 2.78 4.12 -27.30
N MET A 27 3.91 4.20 -26.60
CA MET A 27 3.95 4.49 -25.16
C MET A 27 3.33 5.85 -24.86
N ASN A 28 3.69 6.89 -25.61
CA ASN A 28 3.12 8.23 -25.46
C ASN A 28 1.62 8.26 -25.76
N LEU A 29 1.14 7.49 -26.74
CA LEU A 29 -0.28 7.36 -27.06
C LEU A 29 -1.02 6.67 -25.91
N LEU A 30 -0.48 5.59 -25.35
CA LEU A 30 -1.05 4.89 -24.19
C LEU A 30 -1.12 5.82 -22.98
N ILE A 31 -0.04 6.52 -22.67
CA ILE A 31 0.01 7.47 -21.54
C ILE A 31 -1.04 8.57 -21.73
N ARG A 32 -1.13 9.19 -22.92
CA ARG A 32 -2.15 10.21 -23.23
C ARG A 32 -3.57 9.67 -23.11
N THR A 33 -3.81 8.44 -23.55
CA THR A 33 -5.11 7.79 -23.44
C THR A 33 -5.48 7.52 -21.98
N LEU A 34 -4.53 7.03 -21.17
CA LEU A 34 -4.72 6.82 -19.71
C LEU A 34 -5.03 8.13 -18.97
N ILE A 35 -4.33 9.22 -19.33
CA ILE A 35 -4.60 10.56 -18.77
C ILE A 35 -6.00 11.03 -19.20
N LYS A 36 -6.39 10.84 -20.46
CA LYS A 36 -7.70 11.27 -21.00
C LYS A 36 -8.87 10.50 -20.38
N ILE A 37 -8.68 9.22 -20.03
CA ILE A 37 -9.66 8.39 -19.32
C ILE A 37 -9.71 8.73 -17.81
N GLY A 38 -8.81 9.58 -17.32
CA GLY A 38 -8.76 9.99 -15.91
C GLY A 38 -8.08 8.98 -14.98
N ILE A 39 -7.46 7.92 -15.52
CA ILE A 39 -6.74 6.90 -14.76
C ILE A 39 -5.39 7.43 -14.26
N ALA A 40 -4.76 8.36 -14.99
CA ALA A 40 -3.49 8.99 -14.60
C ALA A 40 -3.72 10.45 -14.13
N ARG A 41 -4.53 10.65 -13.10
CA ARG A 41 -4.60 11.94 -12.38
C ARG A 41 -3.38 12.04 -11.45
N GLU A 42 -2.81 13.23 -11.31
CA GLU A 42 -1.59 13.48 -10.52
C GLU A 42 -1.67 13.00 -9.05
N ASP A 43 -2.89 12.81 -8.50
CA ASP A 43 -3.12 12.38 -7.12
C ASP A 43 -3.91 11.05 -7.01
N LEU A 44 -4.19 10.35 -8.12
CA LEU A 44 -5.05 9.17 -8.10
C LEU A 44 -4.42 8.01 -7.33
N ASP A 45 -3.13 7.78 -7.53
CA ASP A 45 -2.33 6.78 -6.82
C ASP A 45 -2.39 6.98 -5.30
N TYR A 46 -2.18 8.22 -4.85
CA TYR A 46 -2.29 8.59 -3.44
C TYR A 46 -3.70 8.36 -2.89
N LEU A 47 -4.74 8.76 -3.66
CA LEU A 47 -6.13 8.59 -3.24
C LEU A 47 -6.52 7.11 -3.14
N LEU A 48 -6.12 6.29 -4.14
CA LEU A 48 -6.39 4.85 -4.15
C LEU A 48 -5.68 4.12 -3.01
N LEU A 49 -4.39 4.40 -2.79
CA LEU A 49 -3.64 3.82 -1.68
C LEU A 49 -4.28 4.18 -0.33
N ARG A 50 -4.68 5.44 -0.15
CA ARG A 50 -5.35 5.88 1.09
C ARG A 50 -6.70 5.22 1.26
N ALA A 51 -7.52 5.15 0.22
CA ALA A 51 -8.82 4.47 0.27
C ALA A 51 -8.65 2.97 0.62
N ALA A 52 -7.68 2.29 -0.01
CA ALA A 52 -7.37 0.89 0.28
C ALA A 52 -6.97 0.69 1.76
N MET A 53 -6.12 1.56 2.30
CA MET A 53 -5.72 1.50 3.71
C MET A 53 -6.90 1.73 4.66
N VAL A 54 -7.78 2.68 4.36
CA VAL A 54 -9.01 2.93 5.13
C VAL A 54 -9.89 1.68 5.13
N ILE A 55 -10.12 1.07 3.96
CA ILE A 55 -10.90 -0.16 3.83
C ILE A 55 -10.30 -1.28 4.68
N ILE A 56 -8.98 -1.50 4.58
CA ILE A 56 -8.27 -2.52 5.36
C ILE A 56 -8.53 -2.31 6.87
N PHE A 57 -8.28 -1.10 7.39
CA PHE A 57 -8.47 -0.82 8.81
C PHE A 57 -9.91 -1.02 9.28
N PHE A 58 -10.90 -0.59 8.51
CA PHE A 58 -12.29 -0.77 8.90
C PHE A 58 -12.72 -2.23 8.87
N PHE A 59 -12.34 -3.00 7.84
CA PHE A 59 -12.72 -4.42 7.74
C PHE A 59 -11.99 -5.29 8.77
N PHE A 60 -10.70 -5.09 8.98
CA PHE A 60 -9.95 -5.84 9.99
C PHE A 60 -10.39 -5.43 11.40
N GLY A 61 -10.60 -4.15 11.65
CA GLY A 61 -11.12 -3.66 12.93
C GLY A 61 -12.53 -4.19 13.24
N TYR A 62 -13.41 -4.31 12.23
CA TYR A 62 -14.72 -4.92 12.39
C TYR A 62 -14.65 -6.37 12.88
N GLN A 63 -13.73 -7.16 12.31
CA GLN A 63 -13.57 -8.57 12.71
C GLN A 63 -13.20 -8.73 14.18
N LYS A 64 -12.47 -7.78 14.77
CA LYS A 64 -12.02 -7.83 16.17
C LYS A 64 -13.15 -7.86 17.20
N TRP A 65 -14.37 -7.49 16.81
CA TRP A 65 -15.54 -7.55 17.68
C TRP A 65 -16.09 -8.96 17.88
N TRP A 66 -15.72 -9.92 17.03
CA TRP A 66 -16.25 -11.27 17.02
C TRP A 66 -15.36 -12.27 17.78
N ALA A 67 -16.02 -13.28 18.38
CA ALA A 67 -15.31 -14.27 19.20
C ALA A 67 -14.32 -15.12 18.40
N TYR A 68 -14.68 -15.48 17.16
CA TYR A 68 -13.83 -16.30 16.31
C TYR A 68 -12.50 -15.62 16.00
N GLU A 69 -12.52 -14.32 15.80
CA GLU A 69 -11.32 -13.56 15.51
C GLU A 69 -10.41 -13.45 16.73
N ALA A 70 -11.00 -13.23 17.92
CA ALA A 70 -10.21 -13.21 19.16
C ALA A 70 -9.42 -14.52 19.38
N GLN A 71 -10.00 -15.68 19.00
CA GLN A 71 -9.31 -16.97 19.03
C GLN A 71 -8.21 -17.07 17.96
N ARG A 72 -8.47 -16.56 16.75
CA ARG A 72 -7.48 -16.55 15.66
C ARG A 72 -6.28 -15.67 15.96
N LEU A 73 -6.41 -14.66 16.81
CA LEU A 73 -5.34 -13.78 17.21
C LEU A 73 -4.33 -14.42 18.20
N ILE A 74 -4.68 -15.55 18.82
CA ILE A 74 -3.83 -16.18 19.85
C ILE A 74 -2.38 -16.40 19.36
N PRO A 75 -2.11 -17.05 18.21
CA PRO A 75 -0.74 -17.27 17.77
C PRO A 75 0.01 -15.97 17.46
N TYR A 76 -0.69 -14.92 17.03
CA TYR A 76 -0.07 -13.64 16.72
C TYR A 76 0.30 -12.85 17.96
N ILE A 77 -0.64 -12.73 18.92
CA ILE A 77 -0.43 -11.94 20.13
C ILE A 77 0.54 -12.67 21.08
N SER A 78 0.39 -13.98 21.28
CA SER A 78 1.25 -14.74 22.17
C SER A 78 2.73 -14.78 21.74
N ASN A 79 2.99 -14.73 20.42
CA ASN A 79 4.34 -14.77 19.86
C ASN A 79 4.83 -13.38 19.40
N GLY A 80 4.03 -12.34 19.54
CA GLY A 80 4.37 -10.98 19.11
C GLY A 80 5.24 -10.27 20.15
N PRO A 81 6.50 -9.87 19.83
CA PRO A 81 7.43 -9.30 20.80
C PRO A 81 6.97 -7.97 21.41
N PHE A 82 6.08 -7.23 20.71
CA PHE A 82 5.59 -5.94 21.17
C PHE A 82 4.15 -5.97 21.68
N ILE A 83 3.40 -7.07 21.49
CA ILE A 83 1.97 -7.13 21.78
C ILE A 83 1.57 -8.26 22.76
N PHE A 84 2.51 -9.13 23.18
CA PHE A 84 2.21 -10.27 24.08
C PHE A 84 1.58 -9.82 25.41
N TRP A 85 1.88 -8.61 25.87
CA TRP A 85 1.35 -8.03 27.09
C TRP A 85 -0.16 -7.75 27.06
N LEU A 86 -0.76 -7.74 25.87
CA LEU A 86 -2.21 -7.49 25.73
C LEU A 86 -3.04 -8.55 26.44
N TYR A 87 -2.61 -9.81 26.45
CA TYR A 87 -3.36 -10.87 27.12
C TYR A 87 -3.34 -10.79 28.65
N PRO A 88 -2.20 -10.59 29.31
CA PRO A 88 -2.19 -10.32 30.76
C PRO A 88 -3.01 -9.08 31.14
N ALA A 89 -3.05 -8.06 30.29
CA ALA A 89 -3.72 -6.80 30.59
C ALA A 89 -5.26 -6.87 30.36
N PHE A 90 -5.71 -7.50 29.28
CA PHE A 90 -7.10 -7.41 28.81
C PHE A 90 -7.80 -8.77 28.62
N GLY A 91 -7.08 -9.88 28.75
CA GLY A 91 -7.57 -11.20 28.35
C GLY A 91 -7.79 -11.33 26.83
N ILE A 92 -8.18 -12.51 26.37
CA ILE A 92 -8.29 -12.82 24.93
C ILE A 92 -9.29 -11.89 24.22
N ARG A 93 -10.48 -11.73 24.80
CA ARG A 93 -11.53 -10.87 24.18
C ARG A 93 -11.20 -9.39 24.27
N GLY A 94 -10.72 -8.94 25.42
CA GLY A 94 -10.36 -7.55 25.63
C GLY A 94 -9.18 -7.10 24.73
N ALA A 95 -8.19 -7.96 24.53
CA ALA A 95 -7.09 -7.70 23.61
C ALA A 95 -7.60 -7.54 22.16
N SER A 96 -8.51 -8.40 21.70
CA SER A 96 -9.13 -8.26 20.38
C SER A 96 -9.88 -6.93 20.25
N TRP A 97 -10.70 -6.56 21.22
CA TRP A 97 -11.42 -5.30 21.22
C TRP A 97 -10.49 -4.09 21.24
N PHE A 98 -9.43 -4.13 22.04
CA PHE A 98 -8.42 -3.07 22.08
C PHE A 98 -7.79 -2.86 20.69
N LEU A 99 -7.38 -3.93 20.01
CA LEU A 99 -6.85 -3.85 18.65
C LEU A 99 -7.91 -3.31 17.67
N GLY A 100 -9.16 -3.75 17.77
CA GLY A 100 -10.27 -3.23 16.96
C GLY A 100 -10.49 -1.73 17.14
N CYS A 101 -10.44 -1.23 18.37
CA CYS A 101 -10.52 0.21 18.67
C CYS A 101 -9.34 0.97 18.04
N CYS A 102 -8.11 0.45 18.15
CA CYS A 102 -6.93 1.05 17.52
C CYS A 102 -7.08 1.11 16.00
N GLU A 103 -7.47 0.00 15.37
CA GLU A 103 -7.65 -0.10 13.92
C GLU A 103 -8.72 0.87 13.42
N TRP A 104 -9.87 0.96 14.08
CA TRP A 104 -10.91 1.92 13.72
C TRP A 104 -10.49 3.36 13.95
N THR A 105 -9.74 3.64 15.01
CA THR A 105 -9.19 4.98 15.26
C THR A 105 -8.24 5.39 14.16
N PHE A 106 -7.28 4.54 13.80
CA PHE A 106 -6.30 4.85 12.76
C PHE A 106 -6.95 4.90 11.37
N GLY A 107 -7.90 4.02 11.07
CA GLY A 107 -8.72 4.05 9.86
C GLY A 107 -9.50 5.36 9.73
N THR A 108 -10.14 5.81 10.82
CA THR A 108 -10.86 7.08 10.86
C THR A 108 -9.92 8.27 10.67
N LEU A 109 -8.76 8.28 11.30
CA LEU A 109 -7.76 9.34 11.13
C LEU A 109 -7.21 9.39 9.69
N LEU A 110 -6.97 8.23 9.07
CA LEU A 110 -6.59 8.15 7.66
C LEU A 110 -7.72 8.67 6.75
N PHE A 111 -8.96 8.32 7.02
CA PHE A 111 -10.14 8.81 6.30
C PHE A 111 -10.27 10.34 6.43
N LEU A 112 -10.25 10.87 7.63
CA LEU A 112 -10.27 12.31 7.87
C LEU A 112 -9.07 13.05 7.25
N GLY A 113 -8.00 12.33 6.97
CA GLY A 113 -6.83 12.81 6.26
C GLY A 113 -7.09 13.26 4.82
N PHE A 114 -8.24 12.91 4.21
CA PHE A 114 -8.66 13.46 2.92
C PHE A 114 -8.93 14.97 3.02
N TRP A 115 -9.42 15.44 4.15
CA TRP A 115 -9.73 16.86 4.39
C TRP A 115 -8.69 17.55 5.28
N ASN A 116 -8.17 16.84 6.27
CA ASN A 116 -7.23 17.43 7.25
C ASN A 116 -5.89 16.65 7.27
N LYS A 117 -4.88 17.25 6.65
CA LYS A 117 -3.52 16.69 6.55
C LYS A 117 -2.88 16.33 7.91
N LYS A 118 -3.26 17.04 9.01
CA LYS A 118 -2.73 16.75 10.35
C LYS A 118 -3.25 15.41 10.86
N LEU A 119 -4.56 15.18 10.71
CA LEU A 119 -5.21 13.92 11.09
C LEU A 119 -4.69 12.77 10.24
N GLY A 120 -4.50 13.00 8.92
CA GLY A 120 -3.93 12.00 8.03
C GLY A 120 -2.50 11.57 8.42
N VAL A 121 -1.66 12.50 8.86
CA VAL A 121 -0.30 12.17 9.37
C VAL A 121 -0.40 11.37 10.67
N LEU A 122 -1.30 11.74 11.58
CA LEU A 122 -1.49 11.00 12.84
C LEU A 122 -1.99 9.57 12.58
N GLY A 123 -2.96 9.41 11.66
CA GLY A 123 -3.43 8.09 11.23
C GLY A 123 -2.31 7.26 10.58
N ALA A 124 -1.47 7.89 9.75
CA ALA A 124 -0.33 7.22 9.12
C ALA A 124 0.72 6.75 10.16
N LEU A 125 0.98 7.53 11.20
CA LEU A 125 1.89 7.12 12.28
C LEU A 125 1.31 5.95 13.09
N GLY A 126 0.01 5.98 13.41
CA GLY A 126 -0.66 4.84 14.06
C GLY A 126 -0.63 3.58 13.17
N SER A 127 -0.87 3.76 11.86
CA SER A 127 -0.74 2.70 10.86
C SER A 127 0.68 2.10 10.81
N CYS A 128 1.72 2.95 10.81
CA CYS A 128 3.11 2.49 10.91
C CYS A 128 3.32 1.64 12.16
N ALA A 129 2.87 2.11 13.32
CA ALA A 129 3.03 1.37 14.57
C ALA A 129 2.34 0.00 14.53
N THR A 130 1.12 -0.06 13.98
CA THR A 130 0.37 -1.30 13.80
C THR A 130 1.12 -2.29 12.92
N PHE A 131 1.50 -1.89 11.70
CA PHE A 131 2.12 -2.82 10.74
C PHE A 131 3.58 -3.13 11.06
N VAL A 132 4.34 -2.24 11.67
CA VAL A 132 5.65 -2.57 12.23
C VAL A 132 5.48 -3.63 13.33
N GLY A 133 4.48 -3.46 14.21
CA GLY A 133 4.16 -4.46 15.23
C GLY A 133 3.88 -5.84 14.62
N THR A 134 3.04 -5.92 13.58
CA THR A 134 2.69 -7.19 12.93
C THR A 134 3.86 -7.81 12.15
N VAL A 135 4.67 -7.01 11.44
CA VAL A 135 5.86 -7.51 10.72
C VAL A 135 6.88 -8.12 11.68
N THR A 136 7.03 -7.55 12.87
CA THR A 136 7.95 -8.10 13.88
C THR A 136 7.52 -9.45 14.47
N ILE A 137 6.27 -9.87 14.26
CA ILE A 137 5.79 -11.20 14.66
C ILE A 137 6.36 -12.30 13.77
N ILE A 138 6.62 -12.00 12.50
CA ILE A 138 6.98 -12.99 11.46
C ILE A 138 8.08 -13.95 11.90
N PRO A 139 9.23 -13.51 12.45
CA PRO A 139 10.30 -14.42 12.88
C PRO A 139 9.92 -15.33 14.05
N PHE A 140 8.91 -14.95 14.83
CA PHE A 140 8.50 -15.63 16.06
C PHE A 140 7.25 -16.50 15.88
N MET A 141 6.71 -16.59 14.65
CA MET A 141 5.54 -17.41 14.39
C MET A 141 5.87 -18.90 14.50
N PRO A 142 5.19 -19.67 15.38
CA PRO A 142 5.33 -21.11 15.42
C PRO A 142 4.89 -21.70 14.09
N ASP A 143 5.59 -22.72 13.62
CA ASP A 143 5.32 -23.41 12.34
C ASP A 143 5.24 -22.47 11.13
N GLY A 144 5.98 -21.36 11.17
CA GLY A 144 5.98 -20.35 10.10
C GLY A 144 6.85 -20.73 8.90
N TRP A 145 7.69 -21.74 9.03
CA TRP A 145 8.68 -22.16 8.01
C TRP A 145 8.61 -23.66 7.79
N ASP A 146 8.47 -24.07 6.54
CA ASP A 146 8.31 -25.48 6.19
C ASP A 146 9.64 -26.23 6.28
N ALA A 147 9.75 -27.09 7.28
CA ALA A 147 10.95 -27.91 7.50
C ALA A 147 11.20 -28.91 6.36
N SER A 148 10.15 -29.39 5.67
CA SER A 148 10.29 -30.32 4.55
C SER A 148 10.92 -29.67 3.31
N ALA A 149 10.76 -28.34 3.17
CA ALA A 149 11.36 -27.51 2.13
C ALA A 149 12.69 -26.86 2.55
N GLY A 150 13.27 -27.28 3.68
CA GLY A 150 14.54 -26.73 4.19
C GLY A 150 14.39 -25.55 5.17
N GLY A 151 13.17 -25.22 5.60
CA GLY A 151 12.91 -24.11 6.51
C GLY A 151 12.85 -22.77 5.80
N PHE A 152 13.42 -21.72 6.45
CA PHE A 152 13.46 -20.37 5.83
C PHE A 152 14.12 -20.40 4.44
N PRO A 153 13.56 -19.74 3.39
CA PRO A 153 12.39 -18.84 3.38
C PRO A 153 11.07 -19.49 2.95
N ALA A 154 10.94 -20.82 3.04
CA ALA A 154 9.72 -21.53 2.65
C ALA A 154 8.61 -21.26 3.68
N MET A 155 7.73 -20.29 3.38
CA MET A 155 6.67 -19.83 4.27
C MET A 155 5.52 -20.82 4.36
N THR A 156 5.04 -21.09 5.58
CA THR A 156 3.86 -21.89 5.85
C THR A 156 3.00 -21.26 6.96
N GLY A 157 1.86 -21.86 7.27
CA GLY A 157 0.97 -21.39 8.33
C GLY A 157 0.49 -19.95 8.12
N ASN A 158 0.72 -19.11 9.12
CA ASN A 158 0.26 -17.72 9.14
C ASN A 158 1.27 -16.70 8.59
N VAL A 159 2.50 -17.10 8.29
CA VAL A 159 3.57 -16.20 7.81
C VAL A 159 3.23 -15.57 6.45
N PRO A 160 2.72 -16.30 5.44
CA PRO A 160 2.33 -15.68 4.17
C PRO A 160 1.30 -14.56 4.32
N PHE A 161 0.38 -14.70 5.27
CA PHE A 161 -0.60 -13.66 5.57
C PHE A 161 0.06 -12.40 6.16
N LEU A 162 1.03 -12.55 7.05
CA LEU A 162 1.75 -11.43 7.66
C LEU A 162 2.68 -10.71 6.68
N MET A 163 3.19 -11.41 5.65
CA MET A 163 4.10 -10.81 4.67
C MET A 163 3.52 -9.63 3.90
N LYS A 164 2.18 -9.58 3.70
CA LYS A 164 1.53 -8.41 3.10
C LYS A 164 1.75 -7.12 3.91
N ASP A 165 1.94 -7.24 5.23
CA ASP A 165 2.07 -6.10 6.13
C ASP A 165 3.39 -5.34 5.90
N VAL A 166 4.39 -5.97 5.26
CA VAL A 166 5.61 -5.29 4.79
C VAL A 166 5.26 -4.18 3.80
N VAL A 167 4.34 -4.44 2.86
CA VAL A 167 3.86 -3.41 1.92
C VAL A 167 3.05 -2.35 2.65
N LEU A 168 2.22 -2.76 3.63
CA LEU A 168 1.39 -1.82 4.39
C LEU A 168 2.24 -0.89 5.28
N VAL A 169 3.38 -1.37 5.80
CA VAL A 169 4.39 -0.51 6.46
C VAL A 169 4.90 0.56 5.48
N ALA A 170 5.34 0.16 4.30
CA ALA A 170 5.89 1.09 3.31
C ALA A 170 4.85 2.15 2.89
N VAL A 171 3.60 1.76 2.66
CA VAL A 171 2.48 2.67 2.35
C VAL A 171 2.22 3.63 3.52
N SER A 172 2.28 3.15 4.75
CA SER A 172 2.10 3.98 5.95
C SER A 172 3.19 5.04 6.08
N PHE A 173 4.45 4.69 5.85
CA PHE A 173 5.56 5.65 5.79
C PHE A 173 5.39 6.69 4.69
N TYR A 174 4.96 6.26 3.51
CA TYR A 174 4.68 7.16 2.38
C TYR A 174 3.65 8.23 2.75
N PHE A 175 2.56 7.86 3.43
CA PHE A 175 1.55 8.83 3.90
C PHE A 175 2.07 9.77 4.99
N ALA A 176 2.86 9.26 5.93
CA ALA A 176 3.46 10.06 6.98
C ALA A 176 4.40 11.13 6.39
N GLU A 177 5.22 10.74 5.43
CA GLU A 177 6.18 11.64 4.77
C GLU A 177 5.49 12.67 3.89
N THR A 178 4.59 12.25 3.01
CA THR A 178 3.84 13.13 2.10
C THR A 178 3.07 14.20 2.87
N GLY A 179 2.39 13.80 3.95
CA GLY A 179 1.68 14.73 4.82
C GLY A 179 2.60 15.73 5.53
N ARG A 180 3.79 15.29 5.95
CA ARG A 180 4.80 16.14 6.58
C ARG A 180 5.41 17.15 5.60
N ASN A 181 5.75 16.74 4.40
CA ASN A 181 6.34 17.60 3.37
C ASN A 181 5.37 18.68 2.90
N ALA A 182 4.08 18.37 2.73
CA ALA A 182 3.03 19.34 2.45
C ALA A 182 2.92 20.41 3.57
N ARG A 183 3.08 20.02 4.84
CA ARG A 183 3.11 20.98 5.97
C ARG A 183 4.33 21.90 5.96
N ARG A 184 5.52 21.37 5.61
CA ARG A 184 6.75 22.18 5.51
C ARG A 184 6.65 23.23 4.41
N LYS A 185 6.14 22.88 3.22
CA LYS A 185 5.91 23.82 2.12
C LYS A 185 4.96 24.95 2.54
N PHE A 186 3.86 24.62 3.21
CA PHE A 186 2.88 25.61 3.66
C PHE A 186 3.44 26.59 4.73
N ARG A 187 4.29 26.12 5.64
CA ARG A 187 4.95 26.97 6.65
C ARG A 187 5.96 27.92 6.02
N ARG A 188 6.73 27.46 5.02
CA ARG A 188 7.70 28.30 4.30
C ARG A 188 7.04 29.37 3.43
N ALA A 189 5.83 29.13 2.94
CA ALA A 189 5.08 30.12 2.16
C ALA A 189 4.44 31.22 3.02
N LYS A 190 4.37 31.01 4.36
CA LYS A 190 3.82 31.99 5.31
C LYS A 190 4.87 32.77 6.11
N ALA A 191 6.13 32.36 6.02
CA ALA A 191 7.26 33.08 6.63
C ALA A 191 7.97 33.97 5.62
#